data_f1a6deeed24f3862d031059d5ebe2028
#
_entry.id   f1a6deeed24f3862d031059d5ebe2028
#
_cell.length_a   1.000
_cell.length_b   1.000
_cell.length_c   1.000
_cell.angle_alpha   90.00
_cell.angle_beta   90.00
_cell.angle_gamma   90.00
#
_symmetry.space_group_name_H-M   'P 1'
#
loop_
_entity.id
_entity.type
_entity.pdbx_description
1 polymer ?
#
loop_
_entity_poly.entity_id
_entity_poly.type
_entity_poly.pdbx_seq_one_letter_code
_entity_poly.pdbx_strand_id
1 'polypeptide(L)'
;MPGTDKTRRVATAALDVRPRRAEDLAACIALAAEVHRVDGYPSFLGDGGFDRFVDPEDALGTWVATLDGDVVGNVALRPRSAPSSVTAAEHALGVPASGLGFVARLMVSPRARRRGIARRLLDTVEAEGRRRGLVPVLDVVTRDVAAIALYRASGWQDLGEHAFTMRNGEQLALQVFAKP
;
A
#
# COMPACT_ATOMS: atom_id res chain seq x y z
N MET A 1 37.35 -12.10 41.62
CA MET A 1 35.97 -11.73 41.33
C MET A 1 35.87 -11.45 39.85
N PRO A 2 35.36 -12.36 38.98
CA PRO A 2 35.18 -12.05 37.58
C PRO A 2 33.85 -11.30 37.38
N GLY A 3 33.96 -10.11 36.81
CA GLY A 3 32.82 -9.30 36.41
C GLY A 3 32.07 -9.95 35.24
N THR A 4 30.81 -10.26 35.42
CA THR A 4 29.90 -10.73 34.40
C THR A 4 29.55 -9.57 33.46
N ASP A 5 30.23 -9.52 32.31
CA ASP A 5 29.84 -8.70 31.17
C ASP A 5 28.54 -9.28 30.58
N LYS A 6 27.40 -8.70 30.98
CA LYS A 6 26.13 -8.94 30.36
C LYS A 6 26.02 -8.03 29.14
N THR A 7 26.68 -8.42 28.05
CA THR A 7 26.37 -7.83 26.72
C THR A 7 24.94 -8.24 26.34
N ARG A 8 23.99 -7.42 26.73
CA ARG A 8 22.59 -7.53 26.32
C ARG A 8 22.52 -7.27 24.81
N ARG A 9 22.59 -8.36 24.02
CA ARG A 9 22.24 -8.28 22.60
C ARG A 9 20.83 -7.68 22.52
N VAL A 10 20.75 -6.42 22.09
CA VAL A 10 19.49 -5.84 21.65
C VAL A 10 19.07 -6.64 20.43
N ALA A 11 18.11 -7.55 20.61
CA ALA A 11 17.51 -8.26 19.49
C ALA A 11 16.93 -7.21 18.54
N THR A 12 17.50 -7.09 17.36
CA THR A 12 16.95 -6.23 16.32
C THR A 12 15.57 -6.80 15.96
N ALA A 13 14.52 -6.01 16.16
CA ALA A 13 13.16 -6.42 15.86
C ALA A 13 13.07 -6.99 14.43
N ALA A 14 12.61 -8.24 14.31
CA ALA A 14 12.58 -8.96 13.04
C ALA A 14 11.43 -8.42 12.19
N LEU A 15 11.77 -7.67 11.14
CA LEU A 15 10.81 -7.21 10.13
C LEU A 15 10.72 -8.23 9.00
N ASP A 16 9.55 -8.81 8.80
CA ASP A 16 9.22 -9.73 7.71
C ASP A 16 8.10 -9.17 6.83
N VAL A 17 8.14 -9.48 5.53
CA VAL A 17 7.05 -9.17 4.57
C VAL A 17 6.69 -10.45 3.86
N ARG A 18 5.43 -10.85 3.97
CA ARG A 18 4.92 -12.12 3.45
C ARG A 18 3.50 -12.01 2.91
N PRO A 19 3.03 -12.96 2.10
CA PRO A 19 1.61 -13.04 1.75
C PRO A 19 0.74 -13.05 3.01
N ARG A 20 -0.37 -12.31 2.95
CA ARG A 20 -1.35 -12.27 4.03
C ARG A 20 -2.03 -13.62 4.16
N ARG A 21 -2.22 -14.09 5.38
CA ARG A 21 -2.97 -15.29 5.73
C ARG A 21 -4.36 -14.90 6.26
N ALA A 22 -5.27 -15.88 6.33
CA ALA A 22 -6.61 -15.64 6.86
C ALA A 22 -6.58 -15.13 8.31
N GLU A 23 -5.68 -15.66 9.13
CA GLU A 23 -5.47 -15.25 10.53
C GLU A 23 -5.01 -13.80 10.71
N ASP A 24 -4.40 -13.19 9.68
CA ASP A 24 -3.94 -11.79 9.73
C ASP A 24 -5.09 -10.78 9.55
N LEU A 25 -6.25 -11.21 9.09
CA LEU A 25 -7.33 -10.31 8.66
C LEU A 25 -7.79 -9.39 9.79
N ALA A 26 -8.03 -9.92 10.97
CA ALA A 26 -8.44 -9.13 12.12
C ALA A 26 -7.41 -8.05 12.49
N ALA A 27 -6.12 -8.38 12.42
CA ALA A 27 -5.03 -7.42 12.66
C ALA A 27 -4.94 -6.36 11.55
N CYS A 28 -5.20 -6.71 10.28
CA CYS A 28 -5.26 -5.75 9.18
C CYS A 28 -6.45 -4.79 9.31
N ILE A 29 -7.61 -5.25 9.79
CA ILE A 29 -8.77 -4.40 10.08
C ILE A 29 -8.44 -3.41 11.19
N ALA A 30 -7.83 -3.88 12.28
CA ALA A 30 -7.39 -3.02 13.37
C ALA A 30 -6.34 -1.98 12.92
N LEU A 31 -5.40 -2.40 12.07
CA LEU A 31 -4.40 -1.52 11.45
C LEU A 31 -5.08 -0.43 10.59
N ALA A 32 -6.06 -0.79 9.76
CA ALA A 32 -6.79 0.17 8.94
C ALA A 32 -7.55 1.19 9.79
N ALA A 33 -8.19 0.76 10.88
CA ALA A 33 -8.86 1.65 11.83
C ALA A 33 -7.87 2.57 12.57
N GLU A 34 -6.69 2.06 12.94
CA GLU A 34 -5.62 2.88 13.55
C GLU A 34 -5.13 3.97 12.59
N VAL A 35 -4.83 3.59 11.33
CA VAL A 35 -4.35 4.52 10.30
C VAL A 35 -5.43 5.55 9.96
N HIS A 36 -6.68 5.13 9.85
CA HIS A 36 -7.80 6.03 9.61
C HIS A 36 -7.95 7.10 10.70
N ARG A 37 -7.85 6.70 11.94
CA ARG A 37 -7.95 7.61 13.08
C ARG A 37 -6.83 8.66 13.12
N VAL A 38 -5.63 8.30 12.65
CA VAL A 38 -4.44 9.18 12.70
C VAL A 38 -4.32 10.03 11.44
N ASP A 39 -4.56 9.45 10.27
CA ASP A 39 -4.27 10.09 8.97
C ASP A 39 -5.53 10.39 8.15
N GLY A 40 -6.70 9.89 8.57
CA GLY A 40 -7.91 9.96 7.75
C GLY A 40 -7.89 9.05 6.51
N TYR A 41 -6.97 8.08 6.45
CA TYR A 41 -6.92 7.11 5.36
C TYR A 41 -7.50 5.74 5.80
N PRO A 42 -8.36 5.12 5.01
CA PRO A 42 -8.91 5.61 3.73
C PRO A 42 -9.83 6.82 3.92
N SER A 43 -9.84 7.72 2.92
CA SER A 43 -10.71 8.90 2.94
C SER A 43 -12.19 8.56 2.81
N PHE A 44 -12.48 7.36 2.28
CA PHE A 44 -13.82 6.83 2.09
C PHE A 44 -13.82 5.31 2.33
N LEU A 45 -14.77 4.84 3.15
CA LEU A 45 -14.90 3.43 3.57
C LEU A 45 -16.12 2.85 2.88
N GLY A 46 -16.75 3.07 1.95
CA GLY A 46 -17.89 2.39 1.34
C GLY A 46 -18.74 1.57 2.33
N ASP A 47 -19.75 0.90 1.83
CA ASP A 47 -20.76 0.19 2.63
C ASP A 47 -20.23 -1.03 3.42
N GLY A 48 -19.02 -1.45 3.18
CA GLY A 48 -18.40 -2.63 3.82
C GLY A 48 -17.40 -2.31 4.92
N GLY A 49 -17.22 -1.03 5.28
CA GLY A 49 -16.30 -0.63 6.34
C GLY A 49 -14.85 -1.08 6.10
N PHE A 50 -14.11 -1.24 7.19
CA PHE A 50 -12.70 -1.66 7.13
C PHE A 50 -12.53 -3.10 6.62
N ASP A 51 -13.49 -3.97 6.84
CA ASP A 51 -13.44 -5.39 6.42
C ASP A 51 -13.28 -5.48 4.90
N ARG A 52 -14.19 -4.89 4.15
CA ARG A 52 -14.10 -4.85 2.68
C ARG A 52 -12.95 -3.99 2.16
N PHE A 53 -12.54 -3.01 2.95
CA PHE A 53 -11.40 -2.20 2.57
C PHE A 53 -10.10 -3.00 2.55
N VAL A 54 -9.81 -3.78 3.60
CA VAL A 54 -8.57 -4.56 3.70
C VAL A 54 -8.61 -5.87 2.93
N ASP A 55 -9.81 -6.39 2.63
CA ASP A 55 -10.01 -7.63 1.89
C ASP A 55 -10.83 -7.41 0.61
N PRO A 56 -10.29 -6.72 -0.40
CA PRO A 56 -10.99 -6.50 -1.65
C PRO A 56 -11.15 -7.83 -2.41
N GLU A 57 -12.38 -8.13 -2.82
CA GLU A 57 -12.76 -9.38 -3.52
C GLU A 57 -11.99 -9.60 -4.82
N ASP A 58 -11.50 -8.53 -5.45
CA ASP A 58 -10.75 -8.55 -6.70
C ASP A 58 -9.23 -8.52 -6.52
N ALA A 59 -8.71 -8.71 -5.30
CA ALA A 59 -7.28 -8.69 -5.06
C ALA A 59 -6.57 -9.82 -5.82
N LEU A 60 -5.55 -9.47 -6.60
CA LEU A 60 -4.62 -10.42 -7.20
C LEU A 60 -3.66 -11.01 -6.17
N GLY A 61 -3.47 -10.31 -5.06
CA GLY A 61 -2.70 -10.72 -3.90
C GLY A 61 -2.65 -9.64 -2.84
N THR A 62 -2.40 -10.05 -1.61
CA THR A 62 -2.27 -9.17 -0.44
C THR A 62 -1.07 -9.60 0.38
N TRP A 63 -0.34 -8.64 0.95
CA TRP A 63 0.85 -8.87 1.76
C TRP A 63 0.77 -8.07 3.05
N VAL A 64 1.37 -8.62 4.08
CA VAL A 64 1.53 -7.95 5.38
C VAL A 64 3.01 -7.79 5.71
N ALA A 65 3.32 -6.71 6.40
CA ALA A 65 4.58 -6.55 7.11
C ALA A 65 4.34 -6.89 8.58
N THR A 66 5.19 -7.73 9.15
CA THR A 66 5.16 -8.06 10.58
C THR A 66 6.45 -7.61 11.25
N LEU A 67 6.31 -7.14 12.49
CA LEU A 67 7.44 -6.77 13.34
C LEU A 67 7.30 -7.56 14.64
N ASP A 68 8.27 -8.45 14.91
CA ASP A 68 8.23 -9.40 16.03
C ASP A 68 6.94 -10.26 16.07
N GLY A 69 6.36 -10.53 14.90
CA GLY A 69 5.13 -11.31 14.73
C GLY A 69 3.84 -10.48 14.63
N ASP A 70 3.85 -9.24 15.08
CA ASP A 70 2.68 -8.36 15.00
C ASP A 70 2.53 -7.74 13.60
N VAL A 71 1.32 -7.73 13.05
CA VAL A 71 1.02 -7.06 11.78
C VAL A 71 1.13 -5.54 11.96
N VAL A 72 2.05 -4.92 11.21
CA VAL A 72 2.33 -3.48 11.26
C VAL A 72 2.19 -2.79 9.89
N GLY A 73 1.93 -3.54 8.83
CA GLY A 73 1.72 -2.99 7.49
C GLY A 73 0.91 -3.92 6.61
N ASN A 74 0.28 -3.35 5.60
CA ASN A 74 -0.54 -4.08 4.61
C ASN A 74 -0.39 -3.42 3.25
N VAL A 75 -0.47 -4.23 2.17
CA VAL A 75 -0.57 -3.76 0.79
C VAL A 75 -1.34 -4.79 -0.03
N ALA A 76 -2.03 -4.34 -1.08
CA ALA A 76 -2.73 -5.19 -2.03
C ALA A 76 -2.30 -4.87 -3.46
N LEU A 77 -2.33 -5.88 -4.33
CA LEU A 77 -2.27 -5.75 -5.79
C LEU A 77 -3.66 -6.05 -6.35
N ARG A 78 -4.19 -5.17 -7.20
CA ARG A 78 -5.54 -5.28 -7.76
C ARG A 78 -5.51 -5.14 -9.29
N PRO A 79 -6.49 -5.69 -10.03
CA PRO A 79 -6.56 -5.57 -11.49
C PRO A 79 -7.13 -4.21 -11.95
N ARG A 80 -7.63 -3.37 -11.03
CA ARG A 80 -8.30 -2.11 -11.35
C ARG A 80 -8.16 -1.06 -10.23
N SER A 81 -8.37 0.20 -10.61
CA SER A 81 -8.49 1.34 -9.70
C SER A 81 -9.54 2.33 -10.23
N ALA A 82 -9.45 3.60 -9.89
CA ALA A 82 -10.30 4.65 -10.45
C ALA A 82 -10.20 4.67 -11.99
N PRO A 83 -11.32 4.80 -12.72
CA PRO A 83 -11.30 4.80 -14.20
C PRO A 83 -10.34 5.83 -14.78
N SER A 84 -10.24 7.02 -14.19
CA SER A 84 -9.31 8.07 -14.64
C SER A 84 -7.85 7.63 -14.46
N SER A 85 -7.52 6.91 -13.39
CA SER A 85 -6.16 6.38 -13.16
C SER A 85 -5.80 5.29 -14.17
N VAL A 86 -6.76 4.42 -14.50
CA VAL A 86 -6.59 3.39 -15.54
C VAL A 86 -6.32 4.05 -16.89
N THR A 87 -7.18 4.97 -17.33
CA THR A 87 -7.03 5.68 -18.61
C THR A 87 -5.72 6.45 -18.69
N ALA A 88 -5.33 7.12 -17.60
CA ALA A 88 -4.05 7.83 -17.53
C ALA A 88 -2.85 6.90 -17.74
N ALA A 89 -2.86 5.74 -17.09
CA ALA A 89 -1.79 4.76 -17.20
C ALA A 89 -1.75 4.12 -18.59
N GLU A 90 -2.90 3.73 -19.17
CA GLU A 90 -2.98 3.20 -20.53
C GLU A 90 -2.39 4.18 -21.55
N HIS A 91 -2.80 5.45 -21.46
CA HIS A 91 -2.33 6.47 -22.39
C HIS A 91 -0.82 6.77 -22.24
N ALA A 92 -0.34 6.88 -21.01
CA ALA A 92 1.07 7.24 -20.75
C ALA A 92 2.05 6.09 -21.05
N LEU A 93 1.62 4.84 -20.85
CA LEU A 93 2.49 3.67 -20.95
C LEU A 93 2.31 2.89 -22.26
N GLY A 94 1.24 3.11 -23.01
CA GLY A 94 0.89 2.30 -24.18
C GLY A 94 0.55 0.84 -23.82
N VAL A 95 0.13 0.59 -22.57
CA VAL A 95 -0.18 -0.75 -22.06
C VAL A 95 -1.68 -0.82 -21.79
N PRO A 96 -2.40 -1.84 -22.31
CA PRO A 96 -3.84 -1.97 -22.04
C PRO A 96 -4.10 -2.25 -20.55
N ALA A 97 -5.31 -1.93 -20.08
CA ALA A 97 -5.71 -2.12 -18.67
C ALA A 97 -5.43 -3.53 -18.14
N SER A 98 -5.55 -4.56 -18.99
CA SER A 98 -5.23 -5.96 -18.64
C SER A 98 -3.75 -6.20 -18.34
N GLY A 99 -2.87 -5.31 -18.76
CA GLY A 99 -1.43 -5.36 -18.49
C GLY A 99 -1.02 -4.49 -17.29
N LEU A 100 -1.99 -3.88 -16.59
CA LEU A 100 -1.73 -3.03 -15.42
C LEU A 100 -2.07 -3.76 -14.12
N GLY A 101 -1.25 -3.55 -13.09
CA GLY A 101 -1.49 -4.03 -11.74
C GLY A 101 -1.50 -2.86 -10.75
N PHE A 102 -2.64 -2.61 -10.10
CA PHE A 102 -2.79 -1.45 -9.22
C PHE A 102 -2.39 -1.79 -7.79
N VAL A 103 -1.35 -1.12 -7.30
CA VAL A 103 -0.95 -1.15 -5.89
C VAL A 103 -1.94 -0.32 -5.08
N ALA A 104 -2.56 -0.93 -4.10
CA ALA A 104 -3.58 -0.32 -3.27
C ALA A 104 -3.43 -0.73 -1.81
N ARG A 105 -4.13 -0.04 -0.92
CA ARG A 105 -4.22 -0.39 0.51
C ARG A 105 -2.85 -0.42 1.20
N LEU A 106 -1.88 0.39 0.72
CA LEU A 106 -0.60 0.54 1.40
C LEU A 106 -0.81 1.29 2.72
N MET A 107 -0.58 0.59 3.81
CA MET A 107 -0.71 1.11 5.17
C MET A 107 0.46 0.67 6.02
N VAL A 108 0.92 1.54 6.91
CA VAL A 108 1.90 1.22 7.95
C VAL A 108 1.43 1.84 9.26
N SER A 109 1.40 1.04 10.33
CA SER A 109 1.05 1.50 11.67
C SER A 109 1.85 2.74 12.03
N PRO A 110 1.21 3.80 12.53
CA PRO A 110 1.90 5.02 12.97
C PRO A 110 3.07 4.75 13.92
N ARG A 111 2.94 3.72 14.76
CA ARG A 111 3.99 3.31 15.72
C ARG A 111 5.20 2.65 15.09
N ALA A 112 5.05 2.13 13.86
CA ALA A 112 6.10 1.39 13.15
C ALA A 112 6.73 2.17 11.99
N ARG A 113 6.36 3.43 11.77
CA ARG A 113 6.86 4.28 10.69
C ARG A 113 8.36 4.57 10.80
N ARG A 114 8.95 5.08 9.71
CA ARG A 114 10.37 5.46 9.60
C ARG A 114 11.35 4.28 9.74
N ARG A 115 10.86 3.06 9.52
CA ARG A 115 11.64 1.80 9.55
C ARG A 115 11.78 1.15 8.16
N GLY A 116 11.43 1.85 7.09
CA GLY A 116 11.48 1.33 5.72
C GLY A 116 10.36 0.34 5.35
N ILE A 117 9.36 0.13 6.23
CA ILE A 117 8.31 -0.87 6.03
C ILE A 117 7.50 -0.62 4.76
N ALA A 118 7.05 0.62 4.52
CA ALA A 118 6.31 0.96 3.31
C ALA A 118 7.11 0.66 2.05
N ARG A 119 8.41 0.95 2.05
CA ARG A 119 9.31 0.64 0.93
C ARG A 119 9.38 -0.86 0.66
N ARG A 120 9.57 -1.69 1.71
CA ARG A 120 9.61 -3.15 1.56
C ARG A 120 8.29 -3.73 1.03
N LEU A 121 7.15 -3.21 1.49
CA LEU A 121 5.84 -3.59 0.97
C LEU A 121 5.70 -3.23 -0.51
N LEU A 122 6.13 -2.03 -0.92
CA LEU A 122 6.15 -1.61 -2.32
C LEU A 122 7.06 -2.51 -3.16
N ASP A 123 8.28 -2.74 -2.74
CA ASP A 123 9.25 -3.59 -3.46
C ASP A 123 8.67 -5.02 -3.66
N THR A 124 7.97 -5.55 -2.66
CA THR A 124 7.32 -6.87 -2.73
C THR A 124 6.19 -6.90 -3.75
N VAL A 125 5.29 -5.91 -3.71
CA VAL A 125 4.14 -5.89 -4.62
C VAL A 125 4.54 -5.54 -6.05
N GLU A 126 5.59 -4.71 -6.24
CA GLU A 126 6.19 -4.44 -7.55
C GLU A 126 6.76 -5.72 -8.17
N ALA A 127 7.56 -6.48 -7.40
CA ALA A 127 8.13 -7.74 -7.86
C ALA A 127 7.04 -8.74 -8.25
N GLU A 128 5.96 -8.84 -7.48
CA GLU A 128 4.84 -9.72 -7.80
C GLU A 128 4.07 -9.26 -9.04
N GLY A 129 3.84 -7.96 -9.21
CA GLY A 129 3.23 -7.40 -10.42
C GLY A 129 4.03 -7.79 -11.66
N ARG A 130 5.34 -7.55 -11.65
CA ARG A 130 6.25 -7.93 -12.75
C ARG A 130 6.27 -9.43 -13.00
N ARG A 131 6.27 -10.26 -11.96
CA ARG A 131 6.21 -11.73 -12.10
C ARG A 131 4.95 -12.19 -12.84
N ARG A 132 3.86 -11.43 -12.72
CA ARG A 132 2.59 -11.67 -13.43
C ARG A 132 2.53 -11.01 -14.81
N GLY A 133 3.59 -10.34 -15.24
CA GLY A 133 3.60 -9.59 -16.50
C GLY A 133 2.78 -8.30 -16.46
N LEU A 134 2.53 -7.76 -15.26
CA LEU A 134 1.78 -6.52 -15.06
C LEU A 134 2.74 -5.37 -14.81
N VAL A 135 2.42 -4.18 -15.34
CA VAL A 135 3.09 -2.93 -14.99
C VAL A 135 2.45 -2.38 -13.71
N PRO A 136 3.23 -2.21 -12.62
CA PRO A 136 2.71 -1.64 -11.38
C PRO A 136 2.31 -0.17 -11.56
N VAL A 137 1.08 0.15 -11.15
CA VAL A 137 0.50 1.50 -11.14
C VAL A 137 -0.09 1.76 -9.75
N LEU A 138 -0.16 2.98 -9.33
CA LEU A 138 -0.91 3.40 -8.14
C LEU A 138 -1.51 4.78 -8.34
N ASP A 139 -2.52 5.07 -7.57
CA ASP A 139 -3.05 6.42 -7.41
C ASP A 139 -3.11 6.81 -5.92
N VAL A 140 -2.97 8.09 -5.66
CA VAL A 140 -3.00 8.66 -4.31
C VAL A 140 -3.66 10.02 -4.34
N VAL A 141 -4.46 10.33 -3.34
CA VAL A 141 -5.06 11.68 -3.24
C VAL A 141 -3.96 12.73 -3.11
N THR A 142 -4.07 13.84 -3.85
CA THR A 142 -3.00 14.85 -3.95
C THR A 142 -2.67 15.53 -2.62
N ARG A 143 -3.57 15.49 -1.65
CA ARG A 143 -3.33 16.00 -0.28
C ARG A 143 -2.38 15.13 0.54
N ASP A 144 -2.14 13.86 0.16
CA ASP A 144 -1.21 12.96 0.87
C ASP A 144 0.23 13.17 0.38
N VAL A 145 0.79 14.32 0.74
CA VAL A 145 2.15 14.71 0.34
C VAL A 145 3.24 13.74 0.82
N ALA A 146 2.99 13.04 1.94
CA ALA A 146 3.95 12.08 2.48
C ALA A 146 4.02 10.81 1.61
N ALA A 147 2.87 10.30 1.16
CA ALA A 147 2.82 9.17 0.23
C ALA A 147 3.40 9.54 -1.14
N ILE A 148 3.06 10.72 -1.68
CA ILE A 148 3.63 11.23 -2.93
C ILE A 148 5.16 11.31 -2.85
N ALA A 149 5.71 11.83 -1.74
CA ALA A 149 7.15 11.89 -1.54
C ALA A 149 7.79 10.50 -1.48
N LEU A 150 7.12 9.52 -0.85
CA LEU A 150 7.56 8.13 -0.80
C LEU A 150 7.66 7.54 -2.21
N TYR A 151 6.63 7.69 -3.06
CA TYR A 151 6.61 7.13 -4.41
C TYR A 151 7.68 7.75 -5.29
N ARG A 152 7.84 9.06 -5.27
CA ARG A 152 8.93 9.76 -5.99
C ARG A 152 10.31 9.28 -5.52
N ALA A 153 10.55 9.20 -4.22
CA ALA A 153 11.81 8.69 -3.65
C ALA A 153 12.04 7.20 -3.94
N SER A 154 10.98 6.45 -4.25
CA SER A 154 11.04 5.05 -4.65
C SER A 154 11.24 4.87 -6.16
N GLY A 155 11.40 5.95 -6.92
CA GLY A 155 11.64 5.92 -8.36
C GLY A 155 10.40 5.57 -9.19
N TRP A 156 9.20 5.87 -8.68
CA TRP A 156 7.96 5.79 -9.45
C TRP A 156 7.88 6.98 -10.40
N GLN A 157 7.50 6.71 -11.64
CA GLN A 157 7.24 7.72 -12.66
C GLN A 157 5.91 8.41 -12.36
N ASP A 158 5.94 9.74 -12.30
CA ASP A 158 4.76 10.56 -12.10
C ASP A 158 4.00 10.72 -13.44
N LEU A 159 2.75 10.29 -13.48
CA LEU A 159 1.88 10.38 -14.67
C LEU A 159 0.91 11.56 -14.62
N GLY A 160 1.04 12.43 -13.62
CA GLY A 160 0.23 13.63 -13.47
C GLY A 160 -0.98 13.47 -12.56
N GLU A 161 -1.71 14.58 -12.44
CA GLU A 161 -2.92 14.68 -11.64
C GLU A 161 -4.16 14.42 -12.50
N HIS A 162 -5.11 13.64 -11.97
CA HIS A 162 -6.34 13.25 -12.63
C HIS A 162 -7.54 13.38 -11.69
N ALA A 163 -8.63 13.92 -12.18
CA ALA A 163 -9.85 14.02 -11.40
C ALA A 163 -10.59 12.68 -11.35
N PHE A 164 -11.13 12.35 -10.19
CA PHE A 164 -12.01 11.22 -9.97
C PHE A 164 -13.29 11.69 -9.28
N THR A 165 -14.45 11.40 -9.87
CA THR A 165 -15.74 11.72 -9.27
C THR A 165 -16.25 10.49 -8.49
N MET A 166 -16.45 10.68 -7.19
CA MET A 166 -17.02 9.65 -6.33
C MET A 166 -18.52 9.46 -6.56
N ARG A 167 -19.10 8.35 -6.10
CA ARG A 167 -20.53 8.06 -6.25
C ARG A 167 -21.45 9.11 -5.62
N ASN A 168 -20.97 9.80 -4.59
CA ASN A 168 -21.69 10.90 -3.92
C ASN A 168 -21.55 12.24 -4.68
N GLY A 169 -20.90 12.29 -5.85
CA GLY A 169 -20.65 13.48 -6.63
C GLY A 169 -19.42 14.29 -6.21
N GLU A 170 -18.75 13.93 -5.12
CA GLU A 170 -17.53 14.60 -4.69
C GLU A 170 -16.38 14.31 -5.65
N GLN A 171 -15.58 15.34 -5.96
CA GLN A 171 -14.39 15.19 -6.80
C GLN A 171 -13.15 15.07 -5.94
N LEU A 172 -12.32 14.08 -6.26
CA LEU A 172 -10.98 13.91 -5.71
C LEU A 172 -9.95 14.15 -6.80
N ALA A 173 -8.88 14.85 -6.45
CA ALA A 173 -7.68 14.92 -7.27
C ALA A 173 -6.75 13.77 -6.89
N LEU A 174 -6.39 12.95 -7.86
CA LEU A 174 -5.52 11.79 -7.71
C LEU A 174 -4.22 12.03 -8.47
N GLN A 175 -3.08 11.88 -7.80
CA GLN A 175 -1.79 11.76 -8.45
C GLN A 175 -1.57 10.31 -8.84
N VAL A 176 -1.28 10.06 -10.11
CA VAL A 176 -1.06 8.70 -10.64
C VAL A 176 0.43 8.46 -10.84
N PHE A 177 0.89 7.28 -10.47
CA PHE A 177 2.28 6.85 -10.62
C PHE A 177 2.35 5.47 -11.26
N ALA A 178 3.43 5.22 -12.01
CA ALA A 178 3.74 3.90 -12.56
C ALA A 178 5.20 3.50 -12.31
N LYS A 179 5.45 2.20 -12.37
CA LYS A 179 6.80 1.63 -12.25
C LYS A 179 7.06 0.66 -13.42
N PRO A 180 7.25 1.16 -14.65
CA PRO A 180 7.48 0.34 -15.83
C PRO A 180 8.79 -0.46 -15.80
#